data_fde5e1c5fc6a75e939c3b32a30a08421
#
_entry.id   fde5e1c5fc6a75e939c3b32a30a08421
#
_cell.length_a   1.000
_cell.length_b   1.000
_cell.length_c   1.000
_cell.angle_alpha   90.00
_cell.angle_beta   90.00
_cell.angle_gamma   90.00
#
_symmetry.space_group_name_H-M   'P 1'
#
loop_
_entity.id
_entity.type
_entity.pdbx_description
1 polymer ?
#
loop_
_entity_poly.entity_id
_entity_poly.type
_entity_poly.pdbx_seq_one_letter_code
_entity_poly.pdbx_strand_id
1 'polypeptide(L)'
;MATPSFDIGVRRHLIAWPTLLLAVCCFVGLWFSTSAVLEGALAGYQGVLLHILLFYLAFTPMHDAAHGAISGGRSGFGWMDSLVGWSCCLLFFSPFAGFRLLHRRHHSATNDPRRDPDYWVASARPLGVLFRCLSIIPHYYRFFLASGGFGGRSHNTERSYSTAVFAGMMATVAAFLTSPYAEQFLFLWLLPALVASSIVAFCFQWLPHHPHRRRGRYKSTRIIEGWGLHWLLVAQDLHLVHHLYPKVPFYRYRSVYE
;
A
#
# COMPACT_ATOMS: atom_id res chain seq x y z
N MET A 1 12.22 31.56 12.97
CA MET A 1 11.25 32.01 11.98
C MET A 1 10.15 30.96 11.92
N ALA A 2 8.95 31.30 12.39
CA ALA A 2 7.80 30.41 12.34
C ALA A 2 7.43 30.18 10.87
N THR A 3 7.40 28.91 10.45
CA THR A 3 6.84 28.52 9.16
C THR A 3 5.38 28.97 9.13
N PRO A 4 4.91 29.67 8.08
CA PRO A 4 3.50 29.98 7.98
C PRO A 4 2.74 28.66 8.00
N SER A 5 1.87 28.48 8.97
CA SER A 5 0.84 27.47 8.95
C SER A 5 -0.08 27.86 7.78
N PHE A 6 0.16 27.23 6.62
CA PHE A 6 -0.85 27.20 5.57
C PHE A 6 -2.00 26.37 6.13
N ASP A 7 -2.87 27.05 6.82
CA ASP A 7 -4.22 26.57 7.11
C ASP A 7 -5.01 26.71 5.80
N ILE A 8 -4.60 25.91 4.80
CA ILE A 8 -5.47 25.63 3.69
C ILE A 8 -6.66 24.98 4.38
N GLY A 9 -7.84 25.57 4.26
CA GLY A 9 -9.09 25.10 4.85
C GLY A 9 -9.47 23.68 4.36
N VAL A 10 -8.56 22.75 4.56
CA VAL A 10 -8.81 21.31 4.49
C VAL A 10 -9.75 21.06 5.66
N ARG A 11 -11.04 21.38 5.45
CA ARG A 11 -12.09 21.01 6.41
C ARG A 11 -11.79 19.56 6.79
N ARG A 12 -11.50 19.33 8.07
CA ARG A 12 -11.31 17.98 8.59
C ARG A 12 -12.46 17.13 8.08
N HIS A 13 -12.17 16.22 7.14
CA HIS A 13 -13.21 15.33 6.64
C HIS A 13 -13.71 14.53 7.84
N LEU A 14 -14.99 14.23 7.87
CA LEU A 14 -15.57 13.48 8.96
C LEU A 14 -14.92 12.07 9.00
N ILE A 15 -15.44 11.16 8.27
CA ILE A 15 -14.91 9.81 8.06
C ILE A 15 -14.76 9.65 6.55
N ALA A 16 -13.71 8.98 6.11
CA ALA A 16 -13.48 8.75 4.68
C ALA A 16 -14.36 7.60 4.16
N TRP A 17 -15.67 7.84 4.07
CA TRP A 17 -16.64 6.85 3.60
C TRP A 17 -16.29 6.25 2.23
N PRO A 18 -15.81 7.02 1.22
CA PRO A 18 -15.40 6.41 -0.05
C PRO A 18 -14.25 5.41 0.10
N THR A 19 -13.29 5.67 1.00
CA THR A 19 -12.20 4.72 1.29
C THR A 19 -12.73 3.45 1.96
N LEU A 20 -13.66 3.57 2.91
CA LEU A 20 -14.32 2.41 3.54
C LEU A 20 -15.12 1.60 2.54
N LEU A 21 -15.92 2.29 1.69
CA LEU A 21 -16.70 1.63 0.66
C LEU A 21 -15.81 0.86 -0.32
N LEU A 22 -14.69 1.46 -0.76
CA LEU A 22 -13.73 0.79 -1.62
C LEU A 22 -13.18 -0.49 -0.97
N ALA A 23 -12.81 -0.43 0.32
CA ALA A 23 -12.34 -1.61 1.04
C ALA A 23 -13.42 -2.70 1.09
N VAL A 24 -14.65 -2.35 1.44
CA VAL A 24 -15.79 -3.30 1.48
C VAL A 24 -16.03 -3.91 0.09
N CYS A 25 -16.06 -3.08 -0.96
CA CYS A 25 -16.24 -3.57 -2.33
C CYS A 25 -15.13 -4.54 -2.75
N CYS A 26 -13.87 -4.30 -2.36
CA CYS A 26 -12.78 -5.23 -2.62
C CYS A 26 -13.03 -6.59 -1.95
N PHE A 27 -13.37 -6.62 -0.65
CA PHE A 27 -13.60 -7.88 0.07
C PHE A 27 -14.85 -8.62 -0.41
N VAL A 28 -15.93 -7.91 -0.68
CA VAL A 28 -17.14 -8.48 -1.27
C VAL A 28 -16.85 -9.05 -2.67
N GLY A 29 -16.10 -8.32 -3.49
CA GLY A 29 -15.67 -8.79 -4.82
C GLY A 29 -14.79 -10.04 -4.74
N LEU A 30 -13.84 -10.09 -3.78
CA LEU A 30 -13.00 -11.28 -3.54
C LEU A 30 -13.84 -12.48 -3.12
N TRP A 31 -14.79 -12.28 -2.23
CA TRP A 31 -15.70 -13.34 -1.81
C TRP A 31 -16.49 -13.91 -2.99
N PHE A 32 -17.19 -13.06 -3.74
CA PHE A 32 -18.03 -13.52 -4.85
C PHE A 32 -17.21 -14.14 -5.99
N SER A 33 -16.06 -13.56 -6.35
CA SER A 33 -15.21 -14.12 -7.41
C SER A 33 -14.58 -15.46 -7.01
N THR A 34 -14.18 -15.63 -5.74
CA THR A 34 -13.70 -16.91 -5.23
C THR A 34 -14.81 -17.96 -5.29
N SER A 35 -16.01 -17.65 -4.77
CA SER A 35 -17.15 -18.57 -4.80
C SER A 35 -17.51 -18.96 -6.23
N ALA A 36 -17.60 -18.00 -7.15
CA ALA A 36 -17.92 -18.26 -8.54
C ALA A 36 -16.87 -19.15 -9.25
N VAL A 37 -15.59 -19.02 -8.93
CA VAL A 37 -14.55 -19.92 -9.45
C VAL A 37 -14.71 -21.33 -8.87
N LEU A 38 -14.94 -21.45 -7.56
CA LEU A 38 -15.11 -22.75 -6.90
C LEU A 38 -16.36 -23.50 -7.38
N GLU A 39 -17.42 -22.78 -7.71
CA GLU A 39 -18.67 -23.32 -8.25
C GLU A 39 -18.62 -23.58 -9.78
N GLY A 40 -17.52 -23.20 -10.44
CA GLY A 40 -17.36 -23.35 -11.89
C GLY A 40 -18.15 -22.32 -12.73
N ALA A 41 -18.76 -21.31 -12.10
CA ALA A 41 -19.46 -20.23 -12.76
C ALA A 41 -18.52 -19.20 -13.41
N LEU A 42 -17.28 -19.15 -12.94
CA LEU A 42 -16.21 -18.30 -13.47
C LEU A 42 -14.97 -19.13 -13.77
N ALA A 43 -14.35 -18.91 -14.94
CA ALA A 43 -13.12 -19.60 -15.28
C ALA A 43 -11.96 -19.15 -14.36
N GLY A 44 -11.05 -20.07 -14.01
CA GLY A 44 -9.95 -19.79 -13.08
C GLY A 44 -9.11 -18.57 -13.46
N TYR A 45 -8.75 -18.40 -14.74
CA TYR A 45 -7.99 -17.21 -15.19
C TYR A 45 -8.76 -15.90 -15.02
N GLN A 46 -10.09 -15.89 -15.14
CA GLN A 46 -10.92 -14.71 -14.88
C GLN A 46 -10.91 -14.36 -13.40
N GLY A 47 -10.96 -15.38 -12.52
CA GLY A 47 -10.77 -15.20 -11.09
C GLY A 47 -9.42 -14.58 -10.75
N VAL A 48 -8.33 -15.07 -11.35
CA VAL A 48 -6.97 -14.51 -11.17
C VAL A 48 -6.93 -13.03 -11.55
N LEU A 49 -7.46 -12.66 -12.73
CA LEU A 49 -7.46 -11.27 -13.19
C LEU A 49 -8.28 -10.35 -12.28
N LEU A 50 -9.46 -10.82 -11.84
CA LEU A 50 -10.29 -10.07 -10.89
C LEU A 50 -9.58 -9.90 -9.55
N HIS A 51 -8.93 -10.93 -9.02
CA HIS A 51 -8.18 -10.85 -7.77
C HIS A 51 -7.00 -9.89 -7.88
N ILE A 52 -6.24 -9.89 -8.99
CA ILE A 52 -5.17 -8.92 -9.23
C ILE A 52 -5.72 -7.49 -9.16
N LEU A 53 -6.85 -7.22 -9.82
CA LEU A 53 -7.50 -5.91 -9.79
C LEU A 53 -7.96 -5.53 -8.39
N LEU A 54 -8.64 -6.44 -7.68
CA LEU A 54 -9.18 -6.17 -6.35
C LEU A 54 -8.06 -5.97 -5.32
N PHE A 55 -6.94 -6.70 -5.41
CA PHE A 55 -5.77 -6.49 -4.58
C PHE A 55 -5.11 -5.14 -4.87
N TYR A 56 -4.94 -4.79 -6.15
CA TYR A 56 -4.44 -3.48 -6.55
C TYR A 56 -5.28 -2.34 -5.96
N LEU A 57 -6.61 -2.44 -6.05
CA LEU A 57 -7.53 -1.45 -5.49
C LEU A 57 -7.49 -1.42 -3.95
N ALA A 58 -7.35 -2.58 -3.28
CA ALA A 58 -7.29 -2.69 -1.83
C ALA A 58 -6.01 -2.05 -1.23
N PHE A 59 -4.97 -1.81 -2.04
CA PHE A 59 -3.80 -1.06 -1.61
C PHE A 59 -4.17 0.38 -1.20
N THR A 60 -5.09 1.03 -1.90
CA THR A 60 -5.48 2.42 -1.60
C THR A 60 -6.10 2.60 -0.22
N PRO A 61 -7.11 1.83 0.23
CA PRO A 61 -7.59 1.91 1.61
C PRO A 61 -6.53 1.49 2.65
N MET A 62 -5.66 0.53 2.36
CA MET A 62 -4.53 0.19 3.22
C MET A 62 -3.59 1.39 3.42
N HIS A 63 -3.29 2.10 2.36
CA HIS A 63 -2.42 3.27 2.33
C HIS A 63 -3.04 4.46 3.10
N ASP A 64 -4.31 4.78 2.87
CA ASP A 64 -5.04 5.80 3.62
C ASP A 64 -5.05 5.46 5.13
N ALA A 65 -5.29 4.20 5.48
CA ALA A 65 -5.25 3.72 6.86
C ALA A 65 -3.88 3.92 7.53
N ALA A 66 -2.78 3.73 6.80
CA ALA A 66 -1.42 3.92 7.33
C ALA A 66 -1.15 5.37 7.77
N HIS A 67 -1.85 6.33 7.19
CA HIS A 67 -1.78 7.75 7.53
C HIS A 67 -2.84 8.21 8.54
N GLY A 68 -3.78 7.35 8.92
CA GLY A 68 -4.93 7.74 9.73
C GLY A 68 -5.90 8.64 8.96
N ALA A 69 -5.93 8.52 7.62
CA ALA A 69 -6.77 9.34 6.76
C ALA A 69 -8.24 8.89 6.79
N ILE A 70 -8.53 7.64 7.17
CA ILE A 70 -9.91 7.14 7.25
C ILE A 70 -10.67 7.81 8.41
N SER A 71 -10.08 7.81 9.59
CA SER A 71 -10.66 8.46 10.78
C SER A 71 -10.58 10.00 10.75
N GLY A 72 -9.76 10.56 9.86
CA GLY A 72 -9.46 11.99 9.83
C GLY A 72 -8.76 12.50 11.08
N GLY A 73 -8.10 11.60 11.83
CA GLY A 73 -7.45 11.89 13.11
C GLY A 73 -8.42 12.19 14.26
N ARG A 74 -9.68 11.76 14.15
CA ARG A 74 -10.70 11.95 15.19
C ARG A 74 -10.46 11.01 16.36
N SER A 75 -10.54 11.57 17.56
CA SER A 75 -10.52 10.79 18.80
C SER A 75 -11.64 9.75 18.80
N GLY A 76 -11.30 8.50 19.16
CA GLY A 76 -12.26 7.40 19.21
C GLY A 76 -12.49 6.64 17.89
N PHE A 77 -12.05 7.14 16.74
CA PHE A 77 -12.27 6.48 15.43
C PHE A 77 -11.02 5.84 14.81
N GLY A 78 -9.87 5.92 15.46
CA GLY A 78 -8.61 5.33 14.96
C GLY A 78 -8.65 3.79 14.80
N TRP A 79 -9.61 3.11 15.43
CA TRP A 79 -9.85 1.68 15.22
C TRP A 79 -10.26 1.35 13.78
N MET A 80 -10.91 2.29 13.05
CA MET A 80 -11.28 2.12 11.65
C MET A 80 -10.03 2.03 10.75
N ASP A 81 -9.05 2.92 11.00
CA ASP A 81 -7.75 2.84 10.30
C ASP A 81 -7.06 1.51 10.59
N SER A 82 -7.10 1.05 11.83
CA SER A 82 -6.50 -0.24 12.19
C SER A 82 -7.22 -1.41 11.53
N LEU A 83 -8.54 -1.43 11.59
CA LEU A 83 -9.35 -2.51 11.00
C LEU A 83 -9.09 -2.62 9.49
N VAL A 84 -9.25 -1.52 8.75
CA VAL A 84 -9.04 -1.51 7.29
C VAL A 84 -7.59 -1.81 6.95
N GLY A 85 -6.64 -1.20 7.66
CA GLY A 85 -5.22 -1.42 7.43
C GLY A 85 -4.81 -2.87 7.62
N TRP A 86 -5.23 -3.53 8.69
CA TRP A 86 -4.95 -4.94 8.94
C TRP A 86 -5.64 -5.84 7.91
N SER A 87 -6.93 -5.63 7.63
CA SER A 87 -7.65 -6.44 6.66
C SER A 87 -7.00 -6.38 5.28
N CYS A 88 -6.70 -5.18 4.78
CA CYS A 88 -6.07 -5.04 3.46
C CYS A 88 -4.62 -5.56 3.43
N CYS A 89 -3.84 -5.36 4.51
CA CYS A 89 -2.47 -5.88 4.58
C CYS A 89 -2.38 -7.41 4.53
N LEU A 90 -3.40 -8.12 5.03
CA LEU A 90 -3.46 -9.59 4.93
C LEU A 90 -3.44 -10.08 3.48
N LEU A 91 -4.05 -9.33 2.55
CA LEU A 91 -4.03 -9.65 1.12
C LEU A 91 -2.60 -9.64 0.54
N PHE A 92 -1.72 -8.83 1.10
CA PHE A 92 -0.32 -8.70 0.67
C PHE A 92 0.66 -9.49 1.54
N PHE A 93 0.16 -10.34 2.42
CA PHE A 93 0.97 -11.11 3.39
C PHE A 93 1.94 -10.21 4.15
N SER A 94 1.50 -9.02 4.53
CA SER A 94 2.30 -7.99 5.20
C SER A 94 1.66 -7.58 6.53
N PRO A 95 2.42 -7.52 7.64
CA PRO A 95 1.92 -6.94 8.89
C PRO A 95 1.67 -5.44 8.75
N PHE A 96 0.47 -4.97 9.06
CA PHE A 96 0.11 -3.56 8.92
C PHE A 96 1.03 -2.62 9.73
N ALA A 97 1.43 -3.01 10.94
CA ALA A 97 2.36 -2.21 11.74
C ALA A 97 3.71 -2.02 11.01
N GLY A 98 4.23 -3.10 10.39
CA GLY A 98 5.46 -3.06 9.58
C GLY A 98 5.30 -2.18 8.35
N PHE A 99 4.22 -2.36 7.60
CA PHE A 99 3.91 -1.51 6.43
C PHE A 99 3.83 -0.02 6.83
N ARG A 100 3.08 0.30 7.88
CA ARG A 100 2.94 1.67 8.38
C ARG A 100 4.26 2.31 8.77
N LEU A 101 5.17 1.56 9.39
CA LEU A 101 6.51 2.03 9.74
C LEU A 101 7.36 2.33 8.50
N LEU A 102 7.41 1.38 7.56
CA LEU A 102 8.17 1.54 6.32
C LEU A 102 7.63 2.71 5.48
N HIS A 103 6.31 2.82 5.36
CA HIS A 103 5.68 3.88 4.59
C HIS A 103 5.90 5.27 5.21
N ARG A 104 5.79 5.42 6.53
CA ARG A 104 6.17 6.66 7.21
C ARG A 104 7.65 6.97 7.06
N ARG A 105 8.50 5.94 7.04
CA ARG A 105 9.93 6.11 6.77
C ARG A 105 10.16 6.63 5.37
N HIS A 106 9.47 6.10 4.36
CA HIS A 106 9.48 6.60 3.00
C HIS A 106 9.16 8.10 2.96
N HIS A 107 8.06 8.56 3.55
CA HIS A 107 7.70 9.98 3.62
C HIS A 107 8.78 10.85 4.27
N SER A 108 9.42 10.37 5.33
CA SER A 108 10.44 11.13 6.06
C SER A 108 11.80 11.18 5.36
N ALA A 109 12.06 10.28 4.44
CA ALA A 109 13.35 10.08 3.79
C ALA A 109 13.26 9.89 2.27
N THR A 110 12.18 10.37 1.66
CA THR A 110 11.87 10.18 0.23
C THR A 110 13.07 10.41 -0.68
N ASN A 111 13.34 9.42 -1.54
CA ASN A 111 14.47 9.38 -2.48
C ASN A 111 15.86 9.32 -1.80
N ASP A 112 15.96 8.97 -0.52
CA ASP A 112 17.24 8.71 0.12
C ASP A 112 17.69 7.26 -0.12
N PRO A 113 18.83 7.00 -0.80
CA PRO A 113 19.26 5.65 -1.15
C PRO A 113 19.48 4.70 0.03
N ARG A 114 19.72 5.25 1.23
CA ARG A 114 20.03 4.47 2.44
C ARG A 114 18.87 4.40 3.42
N ARG A 115 17.99 5.38 3.37
CA ARG A 115 16.97 5.57 4.41
C ARG A 115 15.55 5.36 3.91
N ASP A 116 15.30 5.47 2.61
CA ASP A 116 14.01 5.28 1.98
C ASP A 116 13.84 3.80 1.56
N PRO A 117 12.90 3.05 2.14
CA PRO A 117 12.66 1.66 1.73
C PRO A 117 12.20 1.57 0.26
N ASP A 118 11.49 2.58 -0.24
CA ASP A 118 10.95 2.59 -1.60
C ASP A 118 12.01 2.93 -2.65
N TYR A 119 13.17 3.46 -2.24
CA TYR A 119 14.30 3.68 -3.15
C TYR A 119 14.78 2.39 -3.84
N TRP A 120 14.39 1.23 -3.31
CA TRP A 120 14.67 -0.06 -3.94
C TRP A 120 14.25 -0.11 -5.41
N VAL A 121 13.09 0.44 -5.76
CA VAL A 121 12.59 0.41 -7.15
C VAL A 121 13.36 1.33 -8.10
N ALA A 122 14.24 2.20 -7.58
CA ALA A 122 15.01 3.17 -8.37
C ALA A 122 15.97 2.48 -9.35
N SER A 123 15.56 2.32 -10.59
CA SER A 123 16.37 1.80 -11.69
C SER A 123 16.05 2.55 -12.98
N ALA A 124 17.08 2.80 -13.79
CA ALA A 124 16.94 3.36 -15.13
C ALA A 124 16.75 2.25 -16.20
N ARG A 125 17.05 1.00 -15.86
CA ARG A 125 16.97 -0.14 -16.79
C ARG A 125 15.61 -0.83 -16.63
N PRO A 126 14.82 -1.06 -17.72
CA PRO A 126 13.49 -1.65 -17.63
C PRO A 126 13.47 -3.00 -16.90
N LEU A 127 14.40 -3.91 -17.22
CA LEU A 127 14.50 -5.19 -16.52
C LEU A 127 14.85 -5.02 -15.03
N GLY A 128 15.63 -3.99 -14.69
CA GLY A 128 15.94 -3.66 -13.31
C GLY A 128 14.71 -3.16 -12.56
N VAL A 129 13.85 -2.36 -13.19
CA VAL A 129 12.57 -1.93 -12.61
C VAL A 129 11.67 -3.13 -12.38
N LEU A 130 11.50 -4.00 -13.40
CA LEU A 130 10.68 -5.21 -13.28
C LEU A 130 11.14 -6.09 -12.12
N PHE A 131 12.42 -6.44 -12.07
CA PHE A 131 12.97 -7.27 -10.99
C PHE A 131 12.74 -6.66 -9.60
N ARG A 132 12.95 -5.34 -9.48
CA ARG A 132 12.82 -4.64 -8.20
C ARG A 132 11.37 -4.51 -7.77
N CYS A 133 10.43 -4.31 -8.69
CA CYS A 133 9.00 -4.33 -8.40
C CYS A 133 8.55 -5.74 -7.96
N LEU A 134 8.99 -6.80 -8.65
CA LEU A 134 8.69 -8.19 -8.27
C LEU A 134 9.26 -8.59 -6.90
N SER A 135 10.37 -7.99 -6.49
CA SER A 135 11.07 -8.28 -5.24
C SER A 135 10.77 -7.27 -4.11
N ILE A 136 9.74 -6.44 -4.25
CA ILE A 136 9.45 -5.37 -3.26
C ILE A 136 9.12 -5.92 -1.88
N ILE A 137 8.32 -6.99 -1.79
CA ILE A 137 7.93 -7.57 -0.50
C ILE A 137 9.14 -8.16 0.24
N PRO A 138 9.94 -9.09 -0.33
CA PRO A 138 11.15 -9.57 0.35
C PRO A 138 12.15 -8.45 0.64
N HIS A 139 12.23 -7.42 -0.22
CA HIS A 139 13.05 -6.25 0.08
C HIS A 139 12.58 -5.51 1.32
N TYR A 140 11.28 -5.27 1.48
CA TYR A 140 10.71 -4.60 2.65
C TYR A 140 11.02 -5.35 3.94
N TYR A 141 10.91 -6.69 3.94
CA TYR A 141 11.29 -7.51 5.09
C TYR A 141 12.78 -7.40 5.41
N ARG A 142 13.62 -7.53 4.38
CA ARG A 142 15.07 -7.36 4.55
C ARG A 142 15.41 -5.98 5.11
N PHE A 143 14.82 -4.94 4.57
CA PHE A 143 15.03 -3.56 5.01
C PHE A 143 14.57 -3.36 6.46
N PHE A 144 13.37 -3.83 6.80
CA PHE A 144 12.81 -3.75 8.14
C PHE A 144 13.69 -4.45 9.18
N LEU A 145 14.17 -5.66 8.87
CA LEU A 145 15.03 -6.42 9.76
C LEU A 145 16.44 -5.80 9.89
N ALA A 146 17.03 -5.34 8.77
CA ALA A 146 18.38 -4.79 8.74
C ALA A 146 18.48 -3.40 9.37
N SER A 147 17.42 -2.60 9.32
CA SER A 147 17.42 -1.23 9.85
C SER A 147 17.44 -1.13 11.37
N GLY A 148 17.53 -2.25 12.09
CA GLY A 148 17.71 -2.30 13.55
C GLY A 148 16.53 -1.79 14.37
N GLY A 149 15.35 -1.58 13.73
CA GLY A 149 14.27 -0.77 14.31
C GLY A 149 14.72 0.70 14.42
N PHE A 150 13.88 1.64 14.08
CA PHE A 150 14.26 3.07 13.95
C PHE A 150 14.49 3.80 15.28
N GLY A 151 15.32 3.22 16.17
CA GLY A 151 15.83 3.90 17.36
C GLY A 151 14.79 4.16 18.45
N GLY A 152 14.64 3.24 19.40
CA GLY A 152 13.84 3.39 20.61
C GLY A 152 13.13 2.10 21.04
N ARG A 153 12.84 1.95 22.32
CA ARG A 153 12.14 0.76 22.88
C ARG A 153 10.80 0.46 22.21
N SER A 154 10.06 1.50 21.82
CA SER A 154 8.78 1.38 21.11
C SER A 154 8.91 0.66 19.76
N HIS A 155 9.96 0.98 19.01
CA HIS A 155 10.21 0.37 17.71
C HIS A 155 10.65 -1.10 17.78
N ASN A 156 11.34 -1.49 18.84
CA ASN A 156 11.70 -2.89 19.04
C ASN A 156 10.47 -3.76 19.30
N THR A 157 9.48 -3.26 20.05
CA THR A 157 8.23 -3.96 20.29
C THR A 157 7.41 -4.10 18.98
N GLU A 158 7.28 -3.03 18.20
CA GLU A 158 6.59 -3.08 16.91
C GLU A 158 7.30 -4.01 15.92
N ARG A 159 8.63 -4.03 15.94
CA ARG A 159 9.43 -4.96 15.13
C ARG A 159 9.20 -6.41 15.52
N SER A 160 9.29 -6.74 16.80
CA SER A 160 9.05 -8.11 17.29
C SER A 160 7.65 -8.58 16.98
N TYR A 161 6.65 -7.72 17.20
CA TYR A 161 5.26 -7.99 16.85
C TYR A 161 5.07 -8.21 15.35
N SER A 162 5.62 -7.33 14.50
CA SER A 162 5.52 -7.48 13.04
C SER A 162 6.23 -8.75 12.54
N THR A 163 7.35 -9.13 13.17
CA THR A 163 8.07 -10.37 12.83
C THR A 163 7.25 -11.59 13.23
N ALA A 164 6.66 -11.61 14.43
CA ALA A 164 5.81 -12.72 14.90
C ALA A 164 4.57 -12.88 14.01
N VAL A 165 3.90 -11.78 13.67
CA VAL A 165 2.74 -11.80 12.76
C VAL A 165 3.15 -12.32 11.38
N PHE A 166 4.29 -11.88 10.84
CA PHE A 166 4.79 -12.41 9.56
C PHE A 166 5.09 -13.90 9.62
N ALA A 167 5.73 -14.37 10.68
CA ALA A 167 5.97 -15.80 10.86
C ALA A 167 4.67 -16.59 10.89
N GLY A 168 3.63 -16.09 11.59
CA GLY A 168 2.29 -16.66 11.57
C GLY A 168 1.66 -16.69 10.17
N MET A 169 1.78 -15.59 9.42
CA MET A 169 1.33 -15.54 8.03
C MET A 169 2.04 -16.58 7.15
N MET A 170 3.36 -16.72 7.28
CA MET A 170 4.12 -17.73 6.52
C MET A 170 3.74 -19.16 6.90
N ALA A 171 3.48 -19.43 8.19
CA ALA A 171 2.94 -20.70 8.63
C ALA A 171 1.56 -20.99 8.02
N THR A 172 0.70 -19.99 7.95
CA THR A 172 -0.62 -20.10 7.29
C THR A 172 -0.47 -20.37 5.80
N VAL A 173 0.43 -19.66 5.10
CA VAL A 173 0.74 -19.92 3.69
C VAL A 173 1.22 -21.37 3.50
N ALA A 174 2.16 -21.85 4.34
CA ALA A 174 2.65 -23.22 4.27
C ALA A 174 1.54 -24.25 4.50
N ALA A 175 0.64 -23.99 5.47
CA ALA A 175 -0.51 -24.86 5.74
C ALA A 175 -1.46 -24.96 4.52
N PHE A 176 -1.76 -23.82 3.87
CA PHE A 176 -2.57 -23.84 2.65
C PHE A 176 -1.90 -24.56 1.49
N LEU A 177 -0.58 -24.36 1.29
CA LEU A 177 0.17 -25.01 0.21
C LEU A 177 0.30 -26.54 0.40
N THR A 178 0.11 -27.03 1.62
CA THR A 178 0.08 -28.47 1.92
C THR A 178 -1.34 -29.03 2.03
N SER A 179 -2.36 -28.22 1.83
CA SER A 179 -3.78 -28.59 1.91
C SER A 179 -4.33 -29.01 0.54
N PRO A 180 -5.53 -29.65 0.50
CA PRO A 180 -6.25 -29.93 -0.75
C PRO A 180 -6.60 -28.65 -1.58
N TYR A 181 -6.50 -27.47 -0.97
CA TYR A 181 -6.80 -26.18 -1.60
C TYR A 181 -5.54 -25.45 -2.12
N ALA A 182 -4.39 -26.14 -2.20
CA ALA A 182 -3.12 -25.52 -2.58
C ALA A 182 -3.16 -24.80 -3.93
N GLU A 183 -3.78 -25.42 -4.93
CA GLU A 183 -3.90 -24.86 -6.27
C GLU A 183 -4.74 -23.55 -6.25
N GLN A 184 -5.93 -23.59 -5.66
CA GLN A 184 -6.80 -22.43 -5.55
C GLN A 184 -6.13 -21.30 -4.76
N PHE A 185 -5.44 -21.64 -3.67
CA PHE A 185 -4.71 -20.66 -2.88
C PHE A 185 -3.55 -20.04 -3.66
N LEU A 186 -2.79 -20.85 -4.41
CA LEU A 186 -1.71 -20.35 -5.24
C LEU A 186 -2.22 -19.38 -6.32
N PHE A 187 -3.27 -19.76 -7.06
CA PHE A 187 -3.73 -18.98 -8.20
C PHE A 187 -4.66 -17.84 -7.82
N LEU A 188 -5.48 -17.95 -6.78
CA LEU A 188 -6.42 -16.89 -6.39
C LEU A 188 -5.86 -15.94 -5.30
N TRP A 189 -4.77 -16.29 -4.61
CA TRP A 189 -4.24 -15.46 -3.52
C TRP A 189 -2.77 -15.11 -3.69
N LEU A 190 -1.87 -16.09 -3.77
CA LEU A 190 -0.43 -15.81 -3.82
C LEU A 190 -0.01 -15.13 -5.13
N LEU A 191 -0.44 -15.65 -6.27
CA LEU A 191 -0.12 -15.06 -7.57
C LEU A 191 -0.72 -13.65 -7.72
N PRO A 192 -2.00 -13.39 -7.40
CA PRO A 192 -2.55 -12.04 -7.38
C PRO A 192 -1.82 -11.10 -6.43
N ALA A 193 -1.45 -11.54 -5.22
CA ALA A 193 -0.69 -10.72 -4.28
C ALA A 193 0.66 -10.29 -4.86
N LEU A 194 1.40 -11.21 -5.48
CA LEU A 194 2.69 -10.91 -6.10
C LEU A 194 2.54 -9.93 -7.27
N VAL A 195 1.59 -10.19 -8.17
CA VAL A 195 1.36 -9.35 -9.35
C VAL A 195 0.85 -7.96 -8.95
N ALA A 196 -0.15 -7.89 -8.08
CA ALA A 196 -0.69 -6.62 -7.60
C ALA A 196 0.36 -5.79 -6.84
N SER A 197 1.18 -6.42 -5.96
CA SER A 197 2.29 -5.73 -5.29
C SER A 197 3.29 -5.16 -6.27
N SER A 198 3.57 -5.87 -7.35
CA SER A 198 4.50 -5.42 -8.39
C SER A 198 3.94 -4.25 -9.19
N ILE A 199 2.64 -4.27 -9.51
CA ILE A 199 1.93 -3.17 -10.17
C ILE A 199 1.90 -1.94 -9.24
N VAL A 200 1.59 -2.13 -7.96
CA VAL A 200 1.63 -1.07 -6.93
C VAL A 200 3.03 -0.46 -6.84
N ALA A 201 4.07 -1.29 -6.77
CA ALA A 201 5.45 -0.82 -6.70
C ALA A 201 5.84 0.00 -7.94
N PHE A 202 5.37 -0.40 -9.12
CA PHE A 202 5.57 0.38 -10.34
C PHE A 202 4.77 1.68 -10.33
N CYS A 203 3.45 1.61 -10.08
CA CYS A 203 2.54 2.75 -10.23
C CYS A 203 2.70 3.79 -9.11
N PHE A 204 2.97 3.37 -7.86
CA PHE A 204 2.93 4.26 -6.70
C PHE A 204 4.30 4.55 -6.10
N GLN A 205 5.31 3.71 -6.39
CA GLN A 205 6.67 3.92 -5.88
C GLN A 205 7.64 4.35 -6.99
N TRP A 206 7.67 3.64 -8.13
CA TRP A 206 8.60 4.00 -9.19
C TRP A 206 8.13 5.20 -10.01
N LEU A 207 6.92 5.17 -10.52
CA LEU A 207 6.42 6.15 -11.50
C LEU A 207 6.37 7.59 -10.94
N PRO A 208 5.80 7.87 -9.75
CA PRO A 208 5.74 9.24 -9.22
C PRO A 208 7.07 9.76 -8.68
N HIS A 209 8.02 8.88 -8.36
CA HIS A 209 9.33 9.25 -7.81
C HIS A 209 10.45 9.27 -8.84
N HIS A 210 10.23 8.72 -10.04
CA HIS A 210 11.24 8.69 -11.09
C HIS A 210 11.71 10.12 -11.47
N PRO A 211 13.02 10.37 -11.60
CA PRO A 211 14.18 9.48 -11.58
C PRO A 211 14.82 9.24 -10.20
N HIS A 212 14.13 9.47 -9.07
CA HIS A 212 14.56 9.24 -7.69
C HIS A 212 15.80 10.06 -7.24
N ARG A 213 16.05 11.19 -7.89
CA ARG A 213 17.25 12.01 -7.65
C ARG A 213 16.97 13.30 -6.89
N ARG A 214 15.73 13.78 -6.94
CA ARG A 214 15.35 15.06 -6.34
C ARG A 214 14.83 14.83 -4.92
N ARG A 215 15.21 15.71 -4.00
CA ARG A 215 14.73 15.74 -2.62
C ARG A 215 14.23 17.13 -2.29
N GLY A 216 13.25 17.20 -1.42
CA GLY A 216 12.63 18.44 -0.95
C GLY A 216 11.13 18.43 -1.10
N ARG A 217 10.47 19.27 -0.31
CA ARG A 217 9.02 19.27 -0.11
C ARG A 217 8.19 19.18 -1.39
N TYR A 218 8.58 19.88 -2.46
CA TYR A 218 7.86 19.95 -3.74
C TYR A 218 8.62 19.25 -4.89
N LYS A 219 9.68 18.50 -4.59
CA LYS A 219 10.60 17.97 -5.60
C LYS A 219 10.80 16.46 -5.50
N SER A 220 10.39 15.86 -4.38
CA SER A 220 10.62 14.43 -4.13
C SER A 220 9.69 13.53 -4.92
N THR A 221 8.54 14.06 -5.33
CA THR A 221 7.57 13.39 -6.19
C THR A 221 7.09 14.33 -7.28
N ARG A 222 6.23 13.84 -8.17
CA ARG A 222 5.66 14.62 -9.27
C ARG A 222 4.17 14.38 -9.42
N ILE A 223 3.52 15.26 -10.14
CA ILE A 223 2.19 15.08 -10.71
C ILE A 223 2.36 14.41 -12.08
N ILE A 224 1.48 13.47 -12.40
CA ILE A 224 1.51 12.71 -13.65
C ILE A 224 0.26 13.09 -14.43
N GLU A 225 0.44 13.86 -15.49
CA GLU A 225 -0.65 14.29 -16.34
C GLU A 225 -0.93 13.25 -17.44
N GLY A 226 -2.20 13.00 -17.71
CA GLY A 226 -2.64 12.13 -18.81
C GLY A 226 -4.10 11.74 -18.69
N TRP A 227 -4.75 11.56 -19.85
CA TRP A 227 -6.15 11.13 -19.88
C TRP A 227 -6.32 9.75 -19.24
N GLY A 228 -7.30 9.61 -18.36
CA GLY A 228 -7.62 8.35 -17.68
C GLY A 228 -6.66 7.94 -16.55
N LEU A 229 -5.48 8.57 -16.42
CA LEU A 229 -4.48 8.20 -15.40
C LEU A 229 -4.99 8.37 -13.97
N HIS A 230 -5.84 9.36 -13.72
CA HIS A 230 -6.46 9.58 -12.41
C HIS A 230 -7.21 8.33 -11.91
N TRP A 231 -7.99 7.71 -12.78
CA TRP A 231 -8.73 6.49 -12.46
C TRP A 231 -7.84 5.26 -12.41
N LEU A 232 -6.93 5.12 -13.39
CA LEU A 232 -6.00 4.00 -13.46
C LEU A 232 -5.06 3.93 -12.25
N LEU A 233 -4.56 5.08 -11.81
CA LEU A 233 -3.65 5.19 -10.67
C LEU A 233 -4.39 5.44 -9.35
N VAL A 234 -5.71 5.37 -9.32
CA VAL A 234 -6.54 5.59 -8.11
C VAL A 234 -6.11 6.88 -7.40
N ALA A 235 -6.12 8.01 -8.13
CA ALA A 235 -5.69 9.35 -7.72
C ALA A 235 -4.19 9.51 -7.37
N GLN A 236 -3.35 8.49 -7.55
CA GLN A 236 -1.90 8.61 -7.31
C GLN A 236 -1.13 9.31 -8.45
N ASP A 237 -1.81 9.71 -9.51
CA ASP A 237 -1.34 10.74 -10.45
C ASP A 237 -1.01 12.07 -9.73
N LEU A 238 -1.69 12.35 -8.61
CA LEU A 238 -1.48 13.47 -7.71
C LEU A 238 -0.61 13.13 -6.49
N HIS A 239 0.36 12.24 -6.63
CA HIS A 239 1.20 11.76 -5.54
C HIS A 239 1.98 12.85 -4.79
N LEU A 240 2.26 13.97 -5.44
CA LEU A 240 2.82 15.14 -4.78
C LEU A 240 1.87 15.70 -3.72
N VAL A 241 0.56 15.75 -4.01
CA VAL A 241 -0.45 16.19 -3.02
C VAL A 241 -0.46 15.25 -1.83
N HIS A 242 -0.39 13.94 -2.07
CA HIS A 242 -0.28 12.95 -1.01
C HIS A 242 0.94 13.18 -0.11
N HIS A 243 2.13 13.38 -0.66
CA HIS A 243 3.33 13.66 0.13
C HIS A 243 3.27 14.96 0.93
N LEU A 244 2.56 15.97 0.41
CA LEU A 244 2.36 17.23 1.11
C LEU A 244 1.31 17.12 2.23
N TYR A 245 0.27 16.33 2.02
CA TYR A 245 -0.91 16.22 2.90
C TYR A 245 -1.33 14.75 3.12
N PRO A 246 -0.49 13.92 3.74
CA PRO A 246 -0.70 12.46 3.80
C PRO A 246 -1.96 12.03 4.57
N LYS A 247 -2.55 12.92 5.38
CA LYS A 247 -3.82 12.68 6.08
C LYS A 247 -5.06 13.00 5.25
N VAL A 248 -4.89 13.50 4.03
CA VAL A 248 -6.00 13.69 3.09
C VAL A 248 -6.26 12.33 2.41
N PRO A 249 -7.49 11.81 2.37
CA PRO A 249 -7.79 10.55 1.70
C PRO A 249 -7.73 10.71 0.18
N PHE A 250 -7.42 9.62 -0.53
CA PHE A 250 -7.12 9.60 -1.96
C PHE A 250 -8.13 10.35 -2.84
N TYR A 251 -9.42 10.19 -2.60
CA TYR A 251 -10.50 10.79 -3.41
C TYR A 251 -10.58 12.33 -3.29
N ARG A 252 -9.84 12.93 -2.36
CA ARG A 252 -9.77 14.38 -2.16
C ARG A 252 -8.50 15.03 -2.71
N TYR A 253 -7.55 14.27 -3.25
CA TYR A 253 -6.30 14.85 -3.75
C TYR A 253 -6.56 15.92 -4.80
N ARG A 254 -7.51 15.70 -5.71
CA ARG A 254 -7.86 16.66 -6.75
C ARG A 254 -8.41 17.96 -6.20
N SER A 255 -9.32 17.91 -5.22
CA SER A 255 -9.89 19.11 -4.57
C SER A 255 -8.90 19.90 -3.69
N VAL A 256 -7.75 19.31 -3.39
CA VAL A 256 -6.66 19.98 -2.67
C VAL A 256 -5.62 20.53 -3.66
N TYR A 257 -5.54 19.95 -4.85
CA TYR A 257 -4.65 20.39 -5.92
C TYR A 257 -5.17 21.63 -6.64
N GLU A 258 -6.46 21.70 -6.92
CA GLU A 258 -7.18 22.85 -7.50
C GLU A 258 -7.35 24.00 -6.49
#